data_95392c617ecde84fb6cd450f94bcac16
#
_entry.id   95392c617ecde84fb6cd450f94bcac16
#
_cell.length_a   1.000
_cell.length_b   1.000
_cell.length_c   1.000
_cell.angle_alpha   90.00
_cell.angle_beta   90.00
_cell.angle_gamma   90.00
#
_symmetry.space_group_name_H-M   'P 1'
#
loop_
_entity.id
_entity.type
_entity.pdbx_description
1 polymer ?
#
loop_
_entity_poly.entity_id
_entity_poly.type
_entity_poly.pdbx_seq_one_letter_code
_entity_poly.pdbx_strand_id
1 'polypeptide(L)'
;RFTAQSAPGTWPAFWTLTSIDRGINGDELDIVEAYGGVGKGNPNHPGYSITSHFWGQKEPDGTYKKRFNKRVPIMELGGKSYWSTPFHTYGLYVGRDETIYYFDGIEVLRHTTNDISKEKPLFFLINYAIGGISGWPIDLERFGNASDMYVDYVRVFAENDIQYSIPLPEKK
;
A
#
# COMPACT_ATOMS: atom_id res chain seq x y z
N ARG A 1 -1.41 10.73 -2.99
CA ARG A 1 -2.74 11.26 -2.61
C ARG A 1 -3.75 10.81 -3.63
N PHE A 2 -4.79 10.12 -3.20
CA PHE A 2 -5.84 9.62 -4.09
C PHE A 2 -7.20 9.48 -3.38
N THR A 3 -8.24 9.26 -4.17
CA THR A 3 -9.55 8.79 -3.75
C THR A 3 -10.04 7.71 -4.72
N ALA A 4 -10.94 6.84 -4.27
CA ALA A 4 -11.54 5.80 -5.10
C ALA A 4 -12.99 5.57 -4.72
N GLN A 5 -13.80 5.19 -5.69
CA GLN A 5 -15.18 4.77 -5.43
C GLN A 5 -15.19 3.39 -4.77
N SER A 6 -16.11 3.21 -3.82
CA SER A 6 -16.25 1.98 -3.07
C SER A 6 -17.39 1.13 -3.61
N ALA A 7 -17.14 0.37 -4.65
CA ALA A 7 -18.05 -0.67 -5.11
C ALA A 7 -17.61 -2.04 -4.59
N PRO A 8 -18.52 -2.97 -4.28
CA PRO A 8 -18.14 -4.35 -3.97
C PRO A 8 -17.29 -4.95 -5.08
N GLY A 9 -16.22 -5.65 -4.73
CA GLY A 9 -15.28 -6.24 -5.69
C GLY A 9 -14.23 -5.29 -6.25
N THR A 10 -14.16 -4.04 -5.76
CA THR A 10 -13.05 -3.11 -6.08
C THR A 10 -11.94 -3.21 -5.04
N TRP A 11 -10.70 -2.92 -5.47
CA TRP A 11 -9.53 -2.98 -4.62
C TRP A 11 -8.49 -1.96 -5.07
N PRO A 12 -8.61 -0.69 -4.63
CA PRO A 12 -7.55 0.30 -4.81
C PRO A 12 -6.36 -0.04 -3.90
N ALA A 13 -5.16 0.06 -4.45
CA ALA A 13 -3.92 -0.19 -3.72
C ALA A 13 -2.82 0.79 -4.14
N PHE A 14 -1.99 1.15 -3.15
CA PHE A 14 -0.69 1.79 -3.33
C PHE A 14 0.33 1.02 -2.49
N TRP A 15 1.35 0.50 -3.14
CA TRP A 15 2.28 -0.44 -2.57
C TRP A 15 3.65 -0.37 -3.25
N THR A 16 4.65 -1.03 -2.66
CA THR A 16 6.01 -1.05 -3.18
C THR A 16 6.58 -2.45 -3.19
N LEU A 17 7.52 -2.70 -4.09
CA LEU A 17 8.29 -3.95 -4.18
C LEU A 17 9.78 -3.66 -4.31
N THR A 18 10.62 -4.54 -3.75
CA THR A 18 12.06 -4.59 -4.05
C THR A 18 12.37 -5.52 -5.22
N SER A 19 11.45 -6.39 -5.62
CA SER A 19 11.58 -7.31 -6.76
C SER A 19 10.21 -7.68 -7.30
N ILE A 20 10.07 -7.80 -8.60
CA ILE A 20 8.86 -8.32 -9.26
C ILE A 20 8.73 -9.84 -9.15
N ASP A 21 9.83 -10.54 -8.88
CA ASP A 21 9.82 -11.98 -8.66
C ASP A 21 9.64 -12.29 -7.17
N ARG A 22 8.41 -12.66 -6.80
CA ARG A 22 8.05 -13.03 -5.42
C ARG A 22 8.63 -14.38 -4.98
N GLY A 23 9.20 -15.16 -5.88
CA GLY A 23 9.96 -16.38 -5.57
C GLY A 23 11.35 -16.12 -5.05
N ILE A 24 11.86 -14.91 -5.23
CA ILE A 24 13.15 -14.43 -4.74
C ILE A 24 12.94 -13.64 -3.46
N ASN A 25 13.92 -13.67 -2.55
CA ASN A 25 13.89 -12.85 -1.34
C ASN A 25 13.64 -11.38 -1.67
N GLY A 26 12.51 -10.86 -1.23
CA GLY A 26 12.07 -9.50 -1.51
C GLY A 26 11.12 -8.97 -0.45
N ASP A 27 11.02 -7.65 -0.37
CA ASP A 27 10.04 -6.96 0.46
C ASP A 27 8.92 -6.41 -0.43
N GLU A 28 7.69 -6.54 0.07
CA GLU A 28 6.50 -5.88 -0.44
C GLU A 28 5.91 -5.07 0.71
N LEU A 29 5.74 -3.77 0.49
CA LEU A 29 5.22 -2.85 1.50
C LEU A 29 3.93 -2.23 0.96
N ASP A 30 2.79 -2.70 1.47
CA ASP A 30 1.47 -2.24 1.07
C ASP A 30 1.09 -1.06 1.95
N ILE A 31 1.13 0.15 1.38
CA ILE A 31 0.82 1.39 2.09
C ILE A 31 -0.68 1.51 2.31
N VAL A 32 -1.44 1.06 1.32
CA VAL A 32 -2.89 0.96 1.41
C VAL A 32 -3.40 -0.15 0.50
N GLU A 33 -4.20 -1.01 1.07
CA GLU A 33 -5.06 -1.98 0.41
C GLU A 33 -6.47 -1.77 0.92
N ALA A 34 -7.35 -1.24 0.08
CA ALA A 34 -8.69 -0.90 0.46
C ALA A 34 -9.71 -1.64 -0.39
N TYR A 35 -10.53 -2.43 0.25
CA TYR A 35 -11.59 -3.19 -0.43
C TYR A 35 -12.88 -2.39 -0.48
N GLY A 36 -13.51 -2.34 -1.63
CA GLY A 36 -14.80 -1.67 -1.82
C GLY A 36 -15.97 -2.45 -1.21
N GLY A 37 -17.11 -1.75 -1.06
CA GLY A 37 -18.31 -2.31 -0.44
C GLY A 37 -18.27 -2.32 1.08
N VAL A 38 -19.14 -3.12 1.67
CA VAL A 38 -19.32 -3.26 3.12
C VAL A 38 -19.53 -4.72 3.51
N GLY A 39 -19.32 -5.05 4.78
CA GLY A 39 -19.59 -6.38 5.31
C GLY A 39 -18.64 -7.45 4.77
N LYS A 40 -19.19 -8.56 4.31
CA LYS A 40 -18.38 -9.72 3.85
C LYS A 40 -17.44 -9.37 2.70
N GLY A 41 -17.82 -8.46 1.81
CA GLY A 41 -16.99 -7.98 0.71
C GLY A 41 -15.91 -6.98 1.11
N ASN A 42 -15.96 -6.46 2.33
CA ASN A 42 -14.95 -5.55 2.87
C ASN A 42 -14.80 -5.74 4.38
N PRO A 43 -13.94 -6.67 4.83
CA PRO A 43 -13.76 -6.94 6.26
C PRO A 43 -13.13 -5.76 7.02
N ASN A 44 -12.54 -4.80 6.31
CA ASN A 44 -11.86 -3.64 6.90
C ASN A 44 -12.71 -2.37 6.88
N HIS A 45 -13.94 -2.41 6.31
CA HIS A 45 -14.80 -1.22 6.22
C HIS A 45 -15.02 -0.52 7.57
N PRO A 46 -14.95 0.80 7.66
CA PRO A 46 -14.57 1.79 6.62
C PRO A 46 -13.06 2.01 6.47
N GLY A 47 -12.24 1.19 7.10
CA GLY A 47 -10.79 1.26 7.07
C GLY A 47 -10.16 0.57 5.87
N TYR A 48 -8.85 0.44 5.93
CA TYR A 48 -8.02 -0.25 4.96
C TYR A 48 -6.94 -1.09 5.68
N SER A 49 -6.21 -1.92 4.94
CA SER A 49 -5.08 -2.69 5.44
C SER A 49 -3.75 -2.07 5.05
N ILE A 50 -2.78 -2.21 5.94
CA ILE A 50 -1.36 -2.05 5.71
C ILE A 50 -0.71 -3.41 5.88
N THR A 51 0.20 -3.79 5.00
CA THR A 51 0.97 -5.03 5.14
C THR A 51 2.42 -4.83 4.73
N SER A 52 3.34 -5.44 5.46
CA SER A 52 4.73 -5.62 5.04
C SER A 52 4.99 -7.11 4.88
N HIS A 53 5.17 -7.56 3.66
CA HIS A 53 5.51 -8.94 3.34
C HIS A 53 7.01 -9.10 3.12
N PHE A 54 7.55 -10.23 3.58
CA PHE A 54 8.96 -10.61 3.46
C PHE A 54 9.06 -11.93 2.70
N TRP A 55 8.89 -11.84 1.38
CA TRP A 55 8.76 -13.00 0.49
C TRP A 55 10.04 -13.84 0.45
N GLY A 56 9.89 -15.15 0.67
CA GLY A 56 10.99 -16.11 0.63
C GLY A 56 12.01 -16.02 1.77
N GLN A 57 11.88 -15.04 2.66
CA GLN A 57 12.83 -14.80 3.73
C GLN A 57 12.57 -15.69 4.94
N LYS A 58 13.66 -16.07 5.59
CA LYS A 58 13.62 -16.92 6.78
C LYS A 58 14.36 -16.29 7.95
N GLU A 59 13.90 -16.62 9.13
CA GLU A 59 14.59 -16.35 10.39
C GLU A 59 15.78 -17.33 10.57
N PRO A 60 16.72 -17.08 11.49
CA PRO A 60 17.85 -17.95 11.77
C PRO A 60 17.47 -19.40 12.13
N ASP A 61 16.29 -19.61 12.69
CA ASP A 61 15.75 -20.93 13.03
C ASP A 61 15.13 -21.68 11.84
N GLY A 62 15.14 -21.07 10.63
CA GLY A 62 14.61 -21.62 9.40
C GLY A 62 13.11 -21.40 9.18
N THR A 63 12.39 -20.80 10.11
CA THR A 63 10.99 -20.42 9.93
C THR A 63 10.87 -19.24 8.96
N TYR A 64 9.74 -19.12 8.27
CA TYR A 64 9.49 -17.96 7.41
C TYR A 64 9.29 -16.69 8.23
N LYS A 65 9.90 -15.61 7.77
CA LYS A 65 9.77 -14.28 8.38
C LYS A 65 8.31 -13.84 8.39
N LYS A 66 7.83 -13.44 9.56
CA LYS A 66 6.42 -13.04 9.74
C LYS A 66 6.21 -11.64 9.15
N ARG A 67 5.10 -11.51 8.41
CA ARG A 67 4.63 -10.21 7.92
C ARG A 67 4.15 -9.33 9.07
N PHE A 68 4.30 -8.02 8.93
CA PHE A 68 3.52 -7.05 9.71
C PHE A 68 2.21 -6.77 8.97
N ASN A 69 1.12 -6.67 9.71
CA ASN A 69 -0.18 -6.33 9.16
C ASN A 69 -0.96 -5.49 10.17
N LYS A 70 -1.61 -4.44 9.70
CA LYS A 70 -2.48 -3.61 10.51
C LYS A 70 -3.69 -3.15 9.71
N ARG A 71 -4.87 -3.30 10.31
CA ARG A 71 -6.06 -2.57 9.87
C ARG A 71 -5.99 -1.13 10.39
N VAL A 72 -6.24 -0.17 9.51
CA VAL A 72 -6.29 1.25 9.86
C VAL A 72 -7.75 1.68 9.99
N PRO A 73 -8.23 2.00 11.20
CA PRO A 73 -9.60 2.39 11.47
C PRO A 73 -9.77 3.90 11.19
N ILE A 74 -10.03 4.27 9.94
CA ILE A 74 -10.09 5.68 9.49
C ILE A 74 -11.05 6.53 10.36
N MET A 75 -12.17 5.98 10.80
CA MET A 75 -13.14 6.71 11.61
C MET A 75 -12.57 7.12 12.97
N GLU A 76 -11.72 6.29 13.56
CA GLU A 76 -11.05 6.58 14.84
C GLU A 76 -9.96 7.65 14.69
N LEU A 77 -9.45 7.84 13.48
CA LEU A 77 -8.49 8.88 13.15
C LEU A 77 -9.15 10.22 12.75
N GLY A 78 -10.46 10.33 12.92
CA GLY A 78 -11.22 11.53 12.54
C GLY A 78 -11.58 11.62 11.06
N GLY A 79 -11.26 10.60 10.26
CA GLY A 79 -11.69 10.48 8.87
C GLY A 79 -13.15 10.09 8.74
N LYS A 80 -13.70 10.20 7.52
CA LYS A 80 -15.04 9.68 7.21
C LYS A 80 -14.91 8.33 6.55
N SER A 81 -14.69 8.31 5.25
CA SER A 81 -14.39 7.09 4.49
C SER A 81 -13.46 7.50 3.37
N TYR A 82 -12.46 6.69 3.05
CA TYR A 82 -11.48 7.07 2.02
C TYR A 82 -12.10 7.16 0.61
N TRP A 83 -13.26 6.56 0.39
CA TRP A 83 -13.99 6.67 -0.89
C TRP A 83 -15.10 7.72 -0.90
N SER A 84 -15.48 8.25 0.25
CA SER A 84 -16.57 9.24 0.36
C SER A 84 -16.09 10.65 0.65
N THR A 85 -14.83 10.82 0.91
CA THR A 85 -14.21 12.13 1.06
C THR A 85 -13.35 12.44 -0.16
N PRO A 86 -13.03 13.69 -0.41
CA PRO A 86 -12.19 14.05 -1.54
C PRO A 86 -10.89 13.27 -1.47
N PHE A 87 -9.82 13.64 -1.13
CA PHE A 87 -8.56 12.92 -1.25
C PHE A 87 -7.88 12.73 0.11
N HIS A 88 -7.38 11.52 0.36
CA HIS A 88 -6.49 11.24 1.47
C HIS A 88 -5.05 11.07 1.01
N THR A 89 -4.11 11.37 1.90
CA THR A 89 -2.69 11.14 1.69
C THR A 89 -2.28 9.87 2.40
N TYR A 90 -1.69 8.95 1.66
CA TYR A 90 -1.13 7.71 2.18
C TYR A 90 0.39 7.80 2.04
N GLY A 91 1.12 7.65 3.13
CA GLY A 91 2.55 7.86 3.16
C GLY A 91 3.32 6.64 3.65
N LEU A 92 4.53 6.48 3.11
CA LEU A 92 5.51 5.51 3.54
C LEU A 92 6.85 6.21 3.74
N TYR A 93 7.46 6.02 4.89
CA TYR A 93 8.85 6.33 5.15
C TYR A 93 9.63 5.03 5.29
N VAL A 94 10.72 4.89 4.56
CA VAL A 94 11.64 3.76 4.68
C VAL A 94 13.01 4.34 5.01
N GLY A 95 13.29 4.41 6.29
CA GLY A 95 14.59 4.82 6.81
C GLY A 95 15.52 3.61 7.06
N ARG A 96 16.73 3.88 7.51
CA ARG A 96 17.70 2.84 7.85
C ARG A 96 17.19 1.92 8.97
N ASP A 97 16.56 2.50 9.99
CA ASP A 97 16.19 1.77 11.20
C ASP A 97 14.70 1.44 11.24
N GLU A 98 13.86 2.32 10.70
CA GLU A 98 12.42 2.23 10.83
C GLU A 98 11.70 2.42 9.51
N THR A 99 10.65 1.61 9.30
CA THR A 99 9.63 1.77 8.27
C THR A 99 8.36 2.27 8.94
N ILE A 100 7.81 3.40 8.45
CA ILE A 100 6.67 4.06 9.07
C ILE A 100 5.60 4.36 8.03
N TYR A 101 4.37 4.04 8.37
CA TYR A 101 3.20 4.27 7.52
C TYR A 101 2.36 5.42 8.08
N TYR A 102 1.84 6.25 7.18
CA TYR A 102 1.06 7.43 7.53
C TYR A 102 -0.28 7.47 6.80
N PHE A 103 -1.29 7.97 7.48
CA PHE A 103 -2.59 8.38 6.93
C PHE A 103 -2.83 9.85 7.27
N ASP A 104 -2.95 10.70 6.25
CA ASP A 104 -3.11 12.17 6.40
C ASP A 104 -2.11 12.81 7.37
N GLY A 105 -0.86 12.34 7.36
CA GLY A 105 0.21 12.80 8.23
C GLY A 105 0.21 12.16 9.64
N ILE A 106 -0.78 11.33 9.97
CA ILE A 106 -0.84 10.60 11.24
C ILE A 106 -0.09 9.28 11.08
N GLU A 107 0.86 9.00 11.97
CA GLU A 107 1.51 7.70 12.02
C GLU A 107 0.52 6.60 12.39
N VAL A 108 0.42 5.57 11.58
CA VAL A 108 -0.52 4.46 11.77
C VAL A 108 0.13 3.11 12.00
N LEU A 109 1.36 2.92 11.54
CA LEU A 109 2.15 1.73 11.80
C LEU A 109 3.63 2.08 11.76
N ARG A 110 4.42 1.44 12.63
CA ARG A 110 5.89 1.50 12.64
C ARG A 110 6.46 0.12 12.91
N HIS A 111 7.53 -0.22 12.23
CA HIS A 111 8.33 -1.40 12.53
C HIS A 111 9.80 -1.19 12.10
N THR A 112 10.69 -2.06 12.55
CA THR A 112 12.10 -2.05 12.10
C THR A 112 12.18 -2.30 10.60
N THR A 113 12.97 -1.48 9.89
CA THR A 113 13.19 -1.67 8.46
C THR A 113 13.90 -2.99 8.20
N ASN A 114 13.36 -3.78 7.29
CA ASN A 114 13.95 -5.04 6.88
C ASN A 114 15.23 -4.81 6.08
N ASP A 115 16.21 -5.72 6.21
CA ASP A 115 17.52 -5.55 5.58
C ASP A 115 17.45 -5.43 4.06
N ILE A 116 16.53 -6.15 3.42
CA ILE A 116 16.34 -6.03 1.96
C ILE A 116 15.90 -4.63 1.57
N SER A 117 14.96 -4.01 2.30
CA SER A 117 14.54 -2.62 2.05
C SER A 117 15.61 -1.58 2.32
N LYS A 118 16.63 -1.90 3.14
CA LYS A 118 17.81 -1.04 3.37
C LYS A 118 18.78 -1.03 2.20
N GLU A 119 18.85 -2.15 1.48
CA GLU A 119 19.89 -2.40 0.47
C GLU A 119 19.39 -2.27 -0.97
N LYS A 120 18.11 -2.54 -1.19
CA LYS A 120 17.51 -2.58 -2.52
C LYS A 120 16.56 -1.41 -2.76
N PRO A 121 16.56 -0.84 -3.97
CA PRO A 121 15.59 0.17 -4.33
C PRO A 121 14.17 -0.40 -4.30
N LEU A 122 13.23 0.43 -3.86
CA LEU A 122 11.80 0.16 -3.91
C LEU A 122 11.21 0.84 -5.14
N PHE A 123 10.44 0.12 -5.92
CA PHE A 123 9.56 0.70 -6.93
C PHE A 123 8.11 0.64 -6.45
N PHE A 124 7.34 1.63 -6.77
CA PHE A 124 5.95 1.72 -6.32
C PHE A 124 4.95 1.36 -7.43
N LEU A 125 3.82 0.84 -7.00
CA LEU A 125 2.67 0.51 -7.85
C LEU A 125 1.43 1.19 -7.30
N ILE A 126 0.60 1.68 -8.23
CA ILE A 126 -0.74 2.15 -7.95
C ILE A 126 -1.67 1.40 -8.88
N ASN A 127 -2.69 0.78 -8.33
CA ASN A 127 -3.67 0.05 -9.13
C ASN A 127 -5.07 0.13 -8.52
N TYR A 128 -6.03 -0.11 -9.38
CA TYR A 128 -7.42 -0.29 -9.01
C TYR A 128 -7.87 -1.63 -9.57
N ALA A 129 -7.70 -2.69 -8.79
CA ALA A 129 -8.12 -4.03 -9.17
C ALA A 129 -9.63 -4.17 -9.00
N ILE A 130 -10.27 -4.96 -9.86
CA ILE A 130 -11.71 -5.20 -9.85
C ILE A 130 -12.05 -6.67 -10.09
N GLY A 131 -13.18 -7.10 -9.54
CA GLY A 131 -13.70 -8.45 -9.74
C GLY A 131 -12.96 -9.54 -8.99
N GLY A 132 -12.81 -10.71 -9.59
CA GLY A 132 -12.30 -11.91 -8.93
C GLY A 132 -10.92 -11.78 -8.29
N ILE A 133 -10.07 -10.90 -8.76
CA ILE A 133 -8.74 -10.65 -8.18
C ILE A 133 -8.84 -10.05 -6.76
N SER A 134 -9.92 -9.29 -6.45
CA SER A 134 -10.18 -8.78 -5.11
C SER A 134 -10.70 -9.85 -4.15
N GLY A 135 -10.99 -11.06 -4.64
CA GLY A 135 -11.62 -12.13 -3.89
C GLY A 135 -13.15 -12.04 -3.81
N TRP A 136 -13.77 -11.01 -4.40
CA TRP A 136 -15.23 -10.81 -4.40
C TRP A 136 -15.74 -10.47 -5.80
N PRO A 137 -16.99 -10.84 -6.11
CA PRO A 137 -17.66 -10.40 -7.33
C PRO A 137 -17.78 -8.88 -7.37
N ILE A 138 -17.63 -8.33 -8.57
CA ILE A 138 -17.86 -6.89 -8.79
C ILE A 138 -19.35 -6.59 -8.82
N ASP A 139 -19.76 -5.53 -8.11
CA ASP A 139 -21.11 -4.96 -8.18
C ASP A 139 -20.98 -3.45 -8.34
N LEU A 140 -21.25 -2.98 -9.54
CA LEU A 140 -21.17 -1.56 -9.93
C LEU A 140 -22.56 -0.94 -10.17
N GLU A 141 -23.65 -1.63 -9.91
CA GLU A 141 -24.99 -1.21 -10.30
C GLU A 141 -25.31 0.23 -9.85
N ARG A 142 -25.06 0.54 -8.59
CA ARG A 142 -25.30 1.90 -8.05
C ARG A 142 -24.31 2.96 -8.54
N PHE A 143 -23.29 2.58 -9.30
CA PHE A 143 -22.28 3.48 -9.89
C PHE A 143 -22.44 3.60 -11.41
N GLY A 144 -23.58 3.21 -11.97
CA GLY A 144 -23.83 3.25 -13.41
C GLY A 144 -22.95 2.32 -14.22
N ASN A 145 -22.60 1.16 -13.66
CA ASN A 145 -21.66 0.17 -14.22
C ASN A 145 -20.23 0.69 -14.44
N ALA A 146 -19.83 1.71 -13.71
CA ALA A 146 -18.48 2.25 -13.70
C ALA A 146 -17.96 2.42 -12.26
N SER A 147 -16.66 2.38 -12.08
CA SER A 147 -16.02 2.73 -10.81
C SER A 147 -14.64 3.30 -11.09
N ASP A 148 -14.31 4.39 -10.42
CA ASP A 148 -13.11 5.18 -10.70
C ASP A 148 -12.21 5.32 -9.48
N MET A 149 -10.91 5.39 -9.75
CA MET A 149 -9.89 5.84 -8.83
C MET A 149 -9.23 7.09 -9.40
N TYR A 150 -9.14 8.12 -8.59
CA TYR A 150 -8.53 9.39 -8.97
C TYR A 150 -7.25 9.62 -8.18
N VAL A 151 -6.12 9.69 -8.87
CA VAL A 151 -4.80 9.97 -8.28
C VAL A 151 -4.47 11.44 -8.52
N ASP A 152 -4.29 12.20 -7.44
CA ASP A 152 -3.90 13.61 -7.51
C ASP A 152 -2.40 13.76 -7.73
N TYR A 153 -1.60 13.10 -6.89
CA TYR A 153 -0.14 13.06 -7.04
C TYR A 153 0.50 11.86 -6.36
N VAL A 154 1.70 11.54 -6.83
CA VAL A 154 2.72 10.78 -6.11
C VAL A 154 3.92 11.70 -5.90
N ARG A 155 4.45 11.73 -4.69
CA ARG A 155 5.67 12.48 -4.34
C ARG A 155 6.65 11.54 -3.70
N VAL A 156 7.88 11.57 -4.16
CA VAL A 156 9.00 10.83 -3.59
C VAL A 156 9.99 11.84 -3.04
N PHE A 157 10.40 11.62 -1.81
CA PHE A 157 11.39 12.45 -1.13
C PHE A 157 12.57 11.56 -0.78
N ALA A 158 13.76 12.12 -0.76
CA ALA A 158 14.97 11.48 -0.26
C ALA A 158 15.63 12.41 0.76
N GLU A 159 16.28 11.82 1.74
CA GLU A 159 17.15 12.57 2.63
C GLU A 159 18.32 13.18 1.83
N ASN A 160 18.74 14.40 2.19
CA ASN A 160 19.70 15.18 1.40
C ASN A 160 21.10 14.53 1.25
N ASP A 161 21.41 13.53 2.08
CA ASP A 161 22.72 12.86 2.10
C ASP A 161 22.74 11.55 1.29
N ILE A 162 21.65 11.19 0.59
CA ILE A 162 21.62 9.99 -0.23
C ILE A 162 22.29 10.27 -1.56
N GLN A 163 23.50 9.75 -1.74
CA GLN A 163 24.13 9.67 -3.06
C GLN A 163 23.43 8.58 -3.88
N TYR A 164 22.70 8.99 -4.90
CA TYR A 164 22.12 8.04 -5.87
C TYR A 164 23.25 7.42 -6.70
N SER A 165 23.47 6.14 -6.53
CA SER A 165 24.44 5.37 -7.33
C SER A 165 23.90 4.87 -8.67
N ILE A 166 22.62 5.15 -8.98
CA ILE A 166 22.00 4.76 -10.24
C ILE A 166 22.12 5.93 -11.23
N PRO A 167 22.88 5.79 -12.33
CA PRO A 167 22.90 6.81 -13.36
C PRO A 167 21.51 6.98 -13.94
N LEU A 168 21.03 8.20 -14.02
CA LEU A 168 19.81 8.49 -14.77
C LEU A 168 20.01 8.05 -16.21
N PRO A 169 19.02 7.38 -16.87
CA PRO A 169 19.14 7.03 -18.26
C PRO A 169 19.37 8.29 -19.09
N GLU A 170 20.38 8.28 -19.96
CA GLU A 170 20.65 9.38 -20.87
C GLU A 170 19.39 9.66 -21.69
N LYS A 171 18.98 10.93 -21.72
CA LYS A 171 17.89 11.38 -22.58
C LYS A 171 18.32 11.13 -24.04
N LYS A 172 17.66 10.16 -24.69
CA LYS A 172 17.75 10.01 -26.15
C LYS A 172 16.94 11.08 -26.86
#